data_2898639aad93e2fd8961e4d2b70e79b2
#
_entry.id   2898639aad93e2fd8961e4d2b70e79b2
#
_cell.length_a   1.000
_cell.length_b   1.000
_cell.length_c   1.000
_cell.angle_alpha   90.00
_cell.angle_beta   90.00
_cell.angle_gamma   90.00
#
_symmetry.space_group_name_H-M   'P 1'
#
loop_
_entity.id
_entity.type
_entity.pdbx_description
1 polymer ?
#
loop_
_entity_poly.entity_id
_entity_poly.type
_entity_poly.pdbx_seq_one_letter_code
_entity_poly.pdbx_strand_id
1 'polypeptide(L)'
;MEDGRPRLRELPSVDEVLARPAIRELAGRVGRSVAKVAARQAIAAARERILAGDSASGELVPDRDVLERARHETAPRLVRVLNATGVVLHTNLGRAPLHEEALARVVEVASGYSNLEIDLRTGRRGHRSAAVEPLLCELFGAEAAHAVNNCAGATLLALAALGSGGAAIVSRGELVEIGGGFRVPEILSQSGCRLVEVGTTNRTRIADYARALDALPQGARGLILRVHRSNFALVGFTEEPEVAELSTLARERGVPLLHDLGSGALRLPPGLPEEMTAARSLREGSDLVLISGDKLLGGPQAGILLGRRDLVERCKVHPLSRALRADRMLIAALEGTLQLYRQGRADELPAQAAMGAAPQALNQRATRLALLLGEAGVPCTVVESEGRVGGGSVPLSRLPGAGVAIPAGEPFLSALRQGQPPVVAILRDERTVLDIRCLRDTELPLAASAVTQAWHKALGQEGRVEDGRSGAKLGGSGQEVPAADVAGRGGARQGTPEDYDPQTEV
;
A
#
# COMPACT_ATOMS: atom_id res chain seq x y z
N MET A 1 13.11 -0.48 50.79
CA MET A 1 12.19 0.28 49.90
C MET A 1 11.88 1.59 50.62
N GLU A 2 12.66 2.64 50.29
CA GLU A 2 12.34 3.99 50.76
C GLU A 2 11.03 4.43 50.12
N ASP A 3 10.12 4.89 50.96
CA ASP A 3 8.76 5.28 50.63
C ASP A 3 8.82 6.47 49.61
N GLY A 4 8.56 6.26 48.34
CA GLY A 4 8.53 7.30 47.29
C GLY A 4 7.44 8.38 47.48
N ARG A 5 6.68 8.30 48.59
CA ARG A 5 5.60 9.26 48.95
C ARG A 5 6.06 10.72 49.11
N PRO A 6 7.28 11.05 49.60
CA PRO A 6 7.72 12.45 49.66
C PRO A 6 7.83 13.09 48.28
N ARG A 7 8.43 12.39 47.32
CA ARG A 7 8.66 12.93 45.94
C ARG A 7 7.37 13.08 45.10
N LEU A 8 6.33 12.28 45.39
CA LEU A 8 5.03 12.45 44.71
C LEU A 8 4.35 13.79 45.08
N ARG A 9 4.66 14.36 46.22
CA ARG A 9 4.15 15.68 46.68
C ARG A 9 4.87 16.85 46.00
N GLU A 10 6.04 16.62 45.44
CA GLU A 10 6.85 17.61 44.69
C GLU A 10 6.42 17.75 43.24
N LEU A 11 5.52 16.86 42.76
CA LEU A 11 5.00 16.97 41.38
C LEU A 11 4.20 18.29 41.24
N PRO A 12 4.53 19.09 40.21
CA PRO A 12 3.80 20.33 39.96
C PRO A 12 2.35 20.04 39.57
N SER A 13 1.46 20.97 39.91
CA SER A 13 0.11 20.97 39.38
C SER A 13 0.11 21.30 37.85
N VAL A 14 -0.97 20.94 37.17
CA VAL A 14 -1.13 21.28 35.74
C VAL A 14 -1.09 22.80 35.52
N ASP A 15 -1.67 23.57 36.45
CA ASP A 15 -1.72 25.03 36.31
C ASP A 15 -0.34 25.69 36.55
N GLU A 16 0.48 25.15 37.43
CA GLU A 16 1.88 25.59 37.62
C GLU A 16 2.71 25.30 36.34
N VAL A 17 2.57 24.13 35.73
CA VAL A 17 3.23 23.80 34.47
C VAL A 17 2.77 24.75 33.34
N LEU A 18 1.46 25.01 33.24
CA LEU A 18 0.92 25.94 32.24
C LEU A 18 1.32 27.41 32.47
N ALA A 19 1.67 27.78 33.69
CA ALA A 19 2.13 29.13 34.02
C ALA A 19 3.58 29.40 33.57
N ARG A 20 4.37 28.37 33.29
CA ARG A 20 5.77 28.52 32.88
C ARG A 20 5.89 29.26 31.52
N PRO A 21 6.89 30.15 31.35
CA PRO A 21 7.00 30.98 30.14
C PRO A 21 7.01 30.17 28.83
N ALA A 22 7.82 29.10 28.76
CA ALA A 22 7.93 28.25 27.56
C ALA A 22 6.61 27.52 27.24
N ILE A 23 5.87 27.07 28.26
CA ILE A 23 4.60 26.38 28.09
C ILE A 23 3.47 27.35 27.76
N ARG A 24 3.53 28.58 28.27
CA ARG A 24 2.59 29.64 27.88
C ARG A 24 2.76 30.04 26.43
N GLU A 25 3.99 30.17 25.95
CA GLU A 25 4.29 30.42 24.53
C GLU A 25 3.79 29.25 23.66
N LEU A 26 4.06 28.00 24.08
CA LEU A 26 3.52 26.81 23.42
C LEU A 26 1.99 26.89 23.32
N ALA A 27 1.30 27.19 24.43
CA ALA A 27 -0.16 27.29 24.46
C ALA A 27 -0.71 28.37 23.52
N GLY A 28 0.04 29.44 23.28
CA GLY A 28 -0.29 30.46 22.28
C GLY A 28 -0.19 29.93 20.84
N ARG A 29 0.72 29.01 20.56
CA ARG A 29 0.93 28.42 19.22
C ARG A 29 -0.01 27.25 18.92
N VAL A 30 -0.17 26.32 19.85
CA VAL A 30 -0.91 25.06 19.63
C VAL A 30 -2.29 25.01 20.27
N GLY A 31 -2.65 26.03 21.04
CA GLY A 31 -3.88 26.10 21.83
C GLY A 31 -3.72 25.57 23.27
N ARG A 32 -4.43 26.22 24.22
CA ARG A 32 -4.34 25.90 25.65
C ARG A 32 -4.78 24.46 25.98
N SER A 33 -5.73 23.90 25.21
CA SER A 33 -6.21 22.54 25.41
C SER A 33 -5.11 21.50 25.16
N VAL A 34 -4.34 21.66 24.09
CA VAL A 34 -3.21 20.77 23.75
C VAL A 34 -2.11 20.89 24.80
N ALA A 35 -1.70 22.11 25.18
CA ALA A 35 -0.71 22.32 26.22
C ALA A 35 -1.13 21.68 27.57
N LYS A 36 -2.43 21.74 27.90
CA LYS A 36 -3.00 21.10 29.12
C LYS A 36 -2.92 19.57 29.04
N VAL A 37 -3.22 18.96 27.89
CA VAL A 37 -3.09 17.52 27.69
C VAL A 37 -1.62 17.10 27.83
N ALA A 38 -0.71 17.78 27.15
CA ALA A 38 0.73 17.51 27.22
C ALA A 38 1.30 17.63 28.64
N ALA A 39 0.90 18.68 29.39
CA ALA A 39 1.28 18.85 30.80
C ALA A 39 0.78 17.69 31.68
N ARG A 40 -0.47 17.26 31.52
CA ARG A 40 -1.04 16.11 32.26
C ARG A 40 -0.28 14.82 31.94
N GLN A 41 0.04 14.56 30.69
CA GLN A 41 0.80 13.37 30.29
C GLN A 41 2.24 13.40 30.84
N ALA A 42 2.89 14.56 30.85
CA ALA A 42 4.23 14.73 31.43
C ALA A 42 4.24 14.49 32.93
N ILE A 43 3.25 15.02 33.66
CA ILE A 43 3.09 14.79 35.11
C ILE A 43 2.78 13.31 35.40
N ALA A 44 1.92 12.66 34.61
CA ALA A 44 1.60 11.24 34.76
C ALA A 44 2.85 10.37 34.54
N ALA A 45 3.65 10.61 33.52
CA ALA A 45 4.88 9.88 33.29
C ALA A 45 5.93 10.12 34.40
N ALA A 46 6.03 11.34 34.94
CA ALA A 46 6.89 11.61 36.07
C ALA A 46 6.43 10.85 37.34
N ARG A 47 5.13 10.74 37.53
CA ARG A 47 4.54 9.94 38.65
C ARG A 47 4.88 8.46 38.52
N GLU A 48 4.76 7.89 37.31
CA GLU A 48 5.10 6.49 37.05
C GLU A 48 6.59 6.22 37.30
N ARG A 49 7.50 7.10 36.85
CA ARG A 49 8.93 7.00 37.13
C ARG A 49 9.24 6.99 38.64
N ILE A 50 8.61 7.89 39.42
CA ILE A 50 8.79 7.94 40.89
C ILE A 50 8.31 6.63 41.51
N LEU A 51 7.15 6.11 41.12
CA LEU A 51 6.60 4.85 41.63
C LEU A 51 7.45 3.63 41.26
N ALA A 52 8.15 3.69 40.10
CA ALA A 52 9.10 2.68 39.69
C ALA A 52 10.47 2.76 40.37
N GLY A 53 10.63 3.70 41.34
CA GLY A 53 11.88 3.84 42.13
C GLY A 53 12.95 4.71 41.46
N ASP A 54 12.59 5.54 40.51
CA ASP A 54 13.55 6.48 39.87
C ASP A 54 13.99 7.54 40.91
N SER A 55 15.27 7.48 41.28
CA SER A 55 15.92 8.39 42.22
C SER A 55 16.68 9.53 41.55
N ALA A 56 16.55 9.69 40.22
CA ALA A 56 17.28 10.71 39.46
C ALA A 56 17.06 12.11 40.07
N SER A 57 18.15 12.82 40.33
CA SER A 57 18.16 14.21 40.75
C SER A 57 17.83 15.14 39.58
N GLY A 58 16.88 16.04 39.74
CA GLY A 58 16.54 17.02 38.70
C GLY A 58 15.06 17.43 38.74
N GLU A 59 14.68 18.29 37.81
CA GLU A 59 13.31 18.74 37.63
C GLU A 59 12.41 17.56 37.25
N LEU A 60 11.36 17.28 38.04
CA LEU A 60 10.49 16.11 37.85
C LEU A 60 9.69 16.15 36.53
N VAL A 61 9.30 17.34 36.10
CA VAL A 61 8.54 17.60 34.85
C VAL A 61 9.23 18.73 34.10
N PRO A 62 10.33 18.45 33.40
CA PRO A 62 11.02 19.49 32.63
C PRO A 62 10.17 19.98 31.46
N ASP A 63 10.32 21.24 31.07
CA ASP A 63 9.57 21.84 29.95
C ASP A 63 9.75 21.08 28.64
N ARG A 64 10.94 20.52 28.38
CA ARG A 64 11.22 19.69 27.21
C ARG A 64 10.24 18.50 27.07
N ASP A 65 9.87 17.87 28.19
CA ASP A 65 8.98 16.71 28.19
C ASP A 65 7.55 17.13 27.82
N VAL A 66 7.13 18.32 28.24
CA VAL A 66 5.83 18.90 27.87
C VAL A 66 5.82 19.33 26.40
N LEU A 67 6.90 19.97 25.94
CA LEU A 67 7.06 20.40 24.55
C LEU A 67 7.07 19.21 23.59
N GLU A 68 7.75 18.12 23.93
CA GLU A 68 7.80 16.91 23.12
C GLU A 68 6.42 16.24 23.00
N ARG A 69 5.70 16.12 24.13
CA ARG A 69 4.34 15.58 24.15
C ARG A 69 3.37 16.45 23.35
N ALA A 70 3.47 17.76 23.46
CA ALA A 70 2.65 18.66 22.66
C ALA A 70 2.95 18.55 21.16
N ARG A 71 4.23 18.38 20.78
CA ARG A 71 4.60 18.09 19.38
C ARG A 71 3.97 16.79 18.91
N HIS A 72 4.01 15.74 19.74
CA HIS A 72 3.39 14.47 19.42
C HIS A 72 1.86 14.58 19.28
N GLU A 73 1.20 15.32 20.18
CA GLU A 73 -0.26 15.55 20.13
C GLU A 73 -0.71 16.36 18.90
N THR A 74 0.15 17.25 18.39
CA THR A 74 -0.15 18.10 17.23
C THR A 74 0.41 17.57 15.91
N ALA A 75 1.25 16.53 15.96
CA ALA A 75 1.81 15.92 14.78
C ALA A 75 0.70 15.29 13.91
N PRO A 76 0.73 15.46 12.60
CA PRO A 76 -0.15 14.73 11.70
C PRO A 76 -0.01 13.21 11.93
N ARG A 77 -1.15 12.52 12.03
CA ARG A 77 -1.15 11.04 12.20
C ARG A 77 -0.85 10.32 10.89
N LEU A 78 -1.33 10.87 9.77
CA LEU A 78 -0.97 10.38 8.44
C LEU A 78 0.28 11.12 7.98
N VAL A 79 1.39 10.40 7.86
CA VAL A 79 2.70 10.97 7.52
C VAL A 79 3.33 10.25 6.33
N ARG A 80 4.19 10.94 5.62
CA ARG A 80 5.03 10.33 4.61
C ARG A 80 6.04 9.41 5.28
N VAL A 81 6.21 8.20 4.73
CA VAL A 81 7.21 7.23 5.17
C VAL A 81 8.19 6.93 4.04
N LEU A 82 9.40 6.49 4.37
CA LEU A 82 10.37 5.96 3.43
C LEU A 82 10.16 4.45 3.31
N ASN A 83 9.80 3.99 2.12
CA ASN A 83 9.59 2.58 1.85
C ASN A 83 10.91 1.91 1.49
N ALA A 84 11.46 1.14 2.41
CA ALA A 84 12.65 0.32 2.25
C ALA A 84 12.34 -1.18 2.33
N THR A 85 11.10 -1.59 1.99
CA THR A 85 10.69 -3.00 2.01
C THR A 85 11.00 -3.75 0.72
N GLY A 86 11.21 -3.04 -0.41
CA GLY A 86 11.32 -3.64 -1.74
C GLY A 86 9.96 -3.97 -2.40
N VAL A 87 8.84 -3.78 -1.71
CA VAL A 87 7.49 -3.95 -2.28
C VAL A 87 7.02 -2.64 -2.89
N VAL A 88 6.90 -2.58 -4.23
CA VAL A 88 6.63 -1.33 -4.97
C VAL A 88 5.23 -0.80 -4.67
N LEU A 89 4.20 -1.65 -4.84
CA LEU A 89 2.79 -1.30 -4.59
C LEU A 89 2.35 -1.79 -3.20
N HIS A 90 3.12 -1.40 -2.17
CA HIS A 90 2.87 -1.87 -0.80
C HIS A 90 1.50 -1.39 -0.29
N THR A 91 0.59 -2.33 -0.02
CA THR A 91 -0.82 -2.04 0.31
C THR A 91 -0.94 -1.14 1.53
N ASN A 92 -0.20 -1.43 2.61
CA ASN A 92 -0.28 -0.68 3.86
C ASN A 92 0.47 0.67 3.82
N LEU A 93 1.27 0.92 2.76
CA LEU A 93 1.99 2.17 2.56
C LEU A 93 1.36 3.07 1.48
N GLY A 94 0.11 2.78 1.07
CA GLY A 94 -0.65 3.61 0.15
C GLY A 94 -0.40 3.30 -1.34
N ARG A 95 0.27 2.19 -1.67
CA ARG A 95 0.54 1.71 -3.03
C ARG A 95 1.39 2.69 -3.87
N ALA A 96 0.91 3.12 -5.05
CA ALA A 96 1.67 3.96 -5.96
C ALA A 96 1.81 5.41 -5.46
N PRO A 97 3.02 5.93 -5.24
CA PRO A 97 3.22 7.35 -5.02
C PRO A 97 2.95 8.13 -6.32
N LEU A 98 2.43 9.34 -6.20
CA LEU A 98 2.17 10.21 -7.33
C LEU A 98 3.45 10.89 -7.84
N HIS A 99 3.52 11.10 -9.15
CA HIS A 99 4.56 11.93 -9.78
C HIS A 99 4.38 13.41 -9.38
N GLU A 100 5.49 14.17 -9.37
CA GLU A 100 5.47 15.58 -8.96
C GLU A 100 4.55 16.46 -9.81
N GLU A 101 4.45 16.21 -11.10
CA GLU A 101 3.51 16.93 -11.98
C GLU A 101 2.05 16.63 -11.64
N ALA A 102 1.73 15.38 -11.28
CA ALA A 102 0.39 15.03 -10.82
C ALA A 102 0.08 15.70 -9.47
N LEU A 103 1.05 15.77 -8.55
CA LEU A 103 0.92 16.49 -7.28
C LEU A 103 0.75 17.99 -7.51
N ALA A 104 1.50 18.60 -8.42
CA ALA A 104 1.37 20.01 -8.78
C ALA A 104 -0.05 20.33 -9.32
N ARG A 105 -0.62 19.44 -10.16
CA ARG A 105 -2.01 19.56 -10.62
C ARG A 105 -3.01 19.50 -9.46
N VAL A 106 -2.81 18.60 -8.50
CA VAL A 106 -3.65 18.52 -7.29
C VAL A 106 -3.60 19.82 -6.51
N VAL A 107 -2.40 20.35 -6.25
CA VAL A 107 -2.22 21.61 -5.51
C VAL A 107 -2.90 22.77 -6.25
N GLU A 108 -2.68 22.91 -7.56
CA GLU A 108 -3.31 23.94 -8.39
C GLU A 108 -4.83 23.91 -8.29
N VAL A 109 -5.43 22.74 -8.53
CA VAL A 109 -6.90 22.57 -8.55
C VAL A 109 -7.51 22.67 -7.14
N ALA A 110 -6.79 22.23 -6.09
CA ALA A 110 -7.30 22.24 -4.73
C ALA A 110 -7.19 23.61 -4.05
N SER A 111 -6.26 24.48 -4.46
CA SER A 111 -6.01 25.79 -3.85
C SER A 111 -7.07 26.84 -4.18
N GLY A 112 -7.96 26.59 -5.16
CA GLY A 112 -8.99 27.52 -5.56
C GLY A 112 -10.26 26.84 -6.08
N TYR A 113 -11.12 27.61 -6.74
CA TYR A 113 -12.26 27.07 -7.49
C TYR A 113 -11.75 26.44 -8.80
N SER A 114 -12.45 25.42 -9.28
CA SER A 114 -12.11 24.72 -10.51
C SER A 114 -13.33 24.50 -11.40
N ASN A 115 -13.09 24.24 -12.66
CA ASN A 115 -14.11 23.94 -13.66
C ASN A 115 -14.61 22.49 -13.64
N LEU A 116 -14.59 21.83 -12.47
CA LEU A 116 -14.88 20.40 -12.32
C LEU A 116 -16.17 19.93 -13.02
N GLU A 117 -17.22 20.74 -12.96
CA GLU A 117 -18.53 20.44 -13.58
C GLU A 117 -19.03 21.60 -14.47
N ILE A 118 -18.13 22.43 -15.00
CA ILE A 118 -18.47 23.48 -15.94
C ILE A 118 -17.55 23.43 -17.18
N ASP A 119 -18.15 23.43 -18.36
CA ASP A 119 -17.45 23.63 -19.61
C ASP A 119 -17.20 25.14 -19.80
N LEU A 120 -15.94 25.57 -19.67
CA LEU A 120 -15.56 26.99 -19.77
C LEU A 120 -15.82 27.59 -21.16
N ARG A 121 -15.85 26.78 -22.22
CA ARG A 121 -16.12 27.23 -23.58
C ARG A 121 -17.61 27.57 -23.80
N THR A 122 -18.48 26.79 -23.18
CA THR A 122 -19.93 26.92 -23.38
C THR A 122 -20.66 27.54 -22.19
N GLY A 123 -20.02 27.62 -21.02
CA GLY A 123 -20.62 28.03 -19.74
C GLY A 123 -21.67 27.05 -19.20
N ARG A 124 -21.84 25.89 -19.84
CA ARG A 124 -22.83 24.88 -19.45
C ARG A 124 -22.26 23.89 -18.45
N ARG A 125 -23.16 23.24 -17.73
CA ARG A 125 -22.78 22.15 -16.84
C ARG A 125 -22.20 20.98 -17.64
N GLY A 126 -20.98 20.51 -17.24
CA GLY A 126 -20.29 19.36 -17.77
C GLY A 126 -20.29 18.17 -16.81
N HIS A 127 -19.57 17.12 -17.17
CA HIS A 127 -19.37 15.93 -16.34
C HIS A 127 -17.99 15.98 -15.65
N ARG A 128 -17.90 15.45 -14.42
CA ARG A 128 -16.63 15.41 -13.66
C ARG A 128 -15.49 14.72 -14.41
N SER A 129 -15.81 13.63 -15.10
CA SER A 129 -14.81 12.86 -15.86
C SER A 129 -14.40 13.54 -17.17
N ALA A 130 -14.95 14.70 -17.53
CA ALA A 130 -14.66 15.37 -18.80
C ALA A 130 -13.15 15.67 -19.01
N ALA A 131 -12.41 15.92 -17.93
CA ALA A 131 -10.96 16.13 -18.00
C ALA A 131 -10.16 14.85 -18.31
N VAL A 132 -10.62 13.68 -17.87
CA VAL A 132 -9.87 12.42 -17.93
C VAL A 132 -10.44 11.44 -18.97
N GLU A 133 -11.73 11.52 -19.30
CA GLU A 133 -12.37 10.58 -20.24
C GLU A 133 -11.71 10.56 -21.62
N PRO A 134 -11.38 11.69 -22.27
CA PRO A 134 -10.70 11.67 -23.58
C PRO A 134 -9.32 11.01 -23.50
N LEU A 135 -8.55 11.27 -22.44
CA LEU A 135 -7.24 10.67 -22.21
C LEU A 135 -7.35 9.16 -21.98
N LEU A 136 -8.31 8.72 -21.19
CA LEU A 136 -8.57 7.29 -20.95
C LEU A 136 -8.97 6.59 -22.25
N CYS A 137 -9.87 7.18 -23.03
CA CYS A 137 -10.29 6.60 -24.30
C CYS A 137 -9.11 6.52 -25.29
N GLU A 138 -8.29 7.56 -25.41
CA GLU A 138 -7.10 7.61 -26.26
C GLU A 138 -6.09 6.53 -25.86
N LEU A 139 -5.72 6.46 -24.58
CA LEU A 139 -4.65 5.61 -24.08
C LEU A 139 -5.03 4.12 -24.07
N PHE A 140 -6.28 3.80 -23.74
CA PHE A 140 -6.74 2.40 -23.64
C PHE A 140 -7.51 1.90 -24.85
N GLY A 141 -7.84 2.77 -25.83
CA GLY A 141 -8.61 2.40 -27.00
C GLY A 141 -10.09 2.10 -26.68
N ALA A 142 -10.66 2.75 -25.67
CA ALA A 142 -12.06 2.58 -25.27
C ALA A 142 -12.99 3.57 -25.98
N GLU A 143 -14.26 3.20 -26.20
CA GLU A 143 -15.27 4.11 -26.78
C GLU A 143 -15.72 5.20 -25.79
N ALA A 144 -15.75 4.86 -24.51
CA ALA A 144 -16.09 5.75 -23.39
C ALA A 144 -15.38 5.31 -22.12
N ALA A 145 -15.27 6.24 -21.18
CA ALA A 145 -14.69 5.98 -19.89
C ALA A 145 -15.42 6.70 -18.75
N HIS A 146 -15.33 6.17 -17.55
CA HIS A 146 -15.83 6.81 -16.34
C HIS A 146 -14.90 6.55 -15.16
N ALA A 147 -14.65 7.57 -14.32
CA ALA A 147 -13.82 7.45 -13.14
C ALA A 147 -14.67 7.63 -11.87
N VAL A 148 -14.48 6.71 -10.93
CA VAL A 148 -15.07 6.71 -9.58
C VAL A 148 -13.96 6.59 -8.53
N ASN A 149 -14.31 6.61 -7.25
CA ASN A 149 -13.35 6.72 -6.15
C ASN A 149 -12.40 5.51 -5.96
N ASN A 150 -12.81 4.28 -6.34
CA ASN A 150 -11.95 3.09 -6.28
C ASN A 150 -12.51 1.96 -7.15
N CYS A 151 -11.68 0.91 -7.40
CA CYS A 151 -12.02 -0.20 -8.28
C CYS A 151 -13.18 -1.04 -7.74
N ALA A 152 -13.26 -1.31 -6.43
CA ALA A 152 -14.38 -2.02 -5.83
C ALA A 152 -15.72 -1.31 -6.07
N GLY A 153 -15.69 0.02 -5.95
CA GLY A 153 -16.84 0.87 -6.31
C GLY A 153 -17.18 0.81 -7.80
N ALA A 154 -16.18 0.75 -8.69
CA ALA A 154 -16.41 0.60 -10.12
C ALA A 154 -17.09 -0.75 -10.43
N THR A 155 -16.61 -1.84 -9.80
CA THR A 155 -17.19 -3.19 -9.95
C THR A 155 -18.63 -3.24 -9.43
N LEU A 156 -18.88 -2.71 -8.23
CA LEU A 156 -20.22 -2.61 -7.68
C LEU A 156 -21.17 -1.79 -8.59
N LEU A 157 -20.70 -0.64 -9.08
CA LEU A 157 -21.45 0.23 -9.99
C LEU A 157 -21.80 -0.48 -11.31
N ALA A 158 -20.82 -1.13 -11.93
CA ALA A 158 -21.01 -1.84 -13.20
C ALA A 158 -22.02 -2.98 -13.04
N LEU A 159 -21.87 -3.80 -11.99
CA LEU A 159 -22.78 -4.90 -11.69
C LEU A 159 -24.20 -4.38 -11.39
N ALA A 160 -24.35 -3.36 -10.55
CA ALA A 160 -25.64 -2.80 -10.22
C ALA A 160 -26.35 -2.16 -11.43
N ALA A 161 -25.60 -1.42 -12.26
CA ALA A 161 -26.17 -0.74 -13.43
C ALA A 161 -26.53 -1.71 -14.56
N LEU A 162 -25.79 -2.79 -14.73
CA LEU A 162 -25.90 -3.68 -15.89
C LEU A 162 -26.58 -5.00 -15.58
N GLY A 163 -26.46 -5.51 -14.36
CA GLY A 163 -26.87 -6.86 -13.98
C GLY A 163 -27.90 -6.96 -12.85
N SER A 164 -28.28 -5.86 -12.18
CA SER A 164 -29.24 -5.91 -11.07
C SER A 164 -30.57 -6.59 -11.45
N GLY A 165 -31.03 -7.50 -10.57
CA GLY A 165 -32.19 -8.37 -10.82
C GLY A 165 -31.92 -9.53 -11.77
N GLY A 166 -30.70 -9.69 -12.28
CA GLY A 166 -30.26 -10.74 -13.18
C GLY A 166 -29.19 -11.63 -12.55
N ALA A 167 -28.45 -12.35 -13.40
CA ALA A 167 -27.40 -13.27 -13.01
C ALA A 167 -26.01 -12.79 -13.49
N ALA A 168 -25.02 -12.82 -12.61
CA ALA A 168 -23.62 -12.68 -12.96
C ALA A 168 -22.97 -14.07 -12.94
N ILE A 169 -22.46 -14.51 -14.09
CA ILE A 169 -21.84 -15.82 -14.28
C ILE A 169 -20.34 -15.65 -14.14
N VAL A 170 -19.76 -16.36 -13.15
CA VAL A 170 -18.36 -16.19 -12.72
C VAL A 170 -17.71 -17.56 -12.56
N SER A 171 -16.46 -17.71 -12.95
CA SER A 171 -15.68 -18.92 -12.64
C SER A 171 -15.45 -19.07 -11.13
N ARG A 172 -15.58 -20.28 -10.59
CA ARG A 172 -15.21 -20.57 -9.18
C ARG A 172 -13.75 -20.22 -8.88
N GLY A 173 -12.85 -20.43 -9.84
CA GLY A 173 -11.45 -20.05 -9.71
C GLY A 173 -11.18 -18.54 -9.67
N GLU A 174 -12.21 -17.72 -9.87
CA GLU A 174 -12.15 -16.26 -9.89
C GLU A 174 -12.91 -15.61 -8.72
N LEU A 175 -13.45 -16.42 -7.80
CA LEU A 175 -14.09 -15.93 -6.57
C LEU A 175 -13.03 -15.60 -5.52
N VAL A 176 -12.28 -14.54 -5.78
CA VAL A 176 -11.11 -14.16 -5.01
C VAL A 176 -11.45 -13.27 -3.81
N GLU A 177 -10.62 -13.37 -2.77
CA GLU A 177 -10.49 -12.35 -1.73
C GLU A 177 -9.23 -11.55 -2.00
N ILE A 178 -9.37 -10.22 -2.06
CA ILE A 178 -8.27 -9.26 -2.24
C ILE A 178 -8.08 -8.50 -0.93
N GLY A 179 -6.90 -7.92 -0.71
CA GLY A 179 -6.51 -7.26 0.53
C GLY A 179 -7.58 -6.33 1.13
N GLY A 180 -7.68 -6.33 2.46
CA GLY A 180 -8.69 -5.58 3.21
C GLY A 180 -10.06 -6.26 3.29
N GLY A 181 -10.15 -7.58 2.99
CA GLY A 181 -11.40 -8.35 3.09
C GLY A 181 -12.36 -8.14 1.92
N PHE A 182 -11.90 -7.59 0.79
CA PHE A 182 -12.71 -7.49 -0.43
C PHE A 182 -12.92 -8.87 -1.02
N ARG A 183 -14.17 -9.34 -1.04
CA ARG A 183 -14.58 -10.61 -1.61
C ARG A 183 -15.54 -10.41 -2.77
N VAL A 184 -15.23 -11.01 -3.92
CA VAL A 184 -16.06 -10.91 -5.12
C VAL A 184 -17.51 -11.35 -4.87
N PRO A 185 -17.80 -12.46 -4.16
CA PRO A 185 -19.17 -12.87 -3.85
C PRO A 185 -19.96 -11.83 -3.04
N GLU A 186 -19.30 -11.12 -2.11
CA GLU A 186 -19.95 -10.11 -1.28
C GLU A 186 -20.33 -8.88 -2.09
N ILE A 187 -19.45 -8.42 -2.99
CA ILE A 187 -19.75 -7.33 -3.92
C ILE A 187 -20.89 -7.68 -4.86
N LEU A 188 -20.90 -8.93 -5.39
CA LEU A 188 -22.00 -9.41 -6.22
C LEU A 188 -23.33 -9.37 -5.46
N SER A 189 -23.35 -9.83 -4.21
CA SER A 189 -24.57 -9.80 -3.40
C SER A 189 -25.10 -8.38 -3.17
N GLN A 190 -24.19 -7.40 -2.96
CA GLN A 190 -24.56 -5.98 -2.78
C GLN A 190 -25.02 -5.31 -4.08
N SER A 191 -24.62 -5.82 -5.24
CA SER A 191 -25.00 -5.26 -6.54
C SER A 191 -26.43 -5.56 -6.97
N GLY A 192 -27.11 -6.48 -6.27
CA GLY A 192 -28.41 -7.00 -6.67
C GLY A 192 -28.34 -8.04 -7.78
N CYS A 193 -27.15 -8.50 -8.17
CA CYS A 193 -26.96 -9.64 -9.07
C CYS A 193 -27.02 -10.95 -8.30
N ARG A 194 -27.62 -11.98 -8.88
CA ARG A 194 -27.51 -13.35 -8.40
C ARG A 194 -26.19 -13.95 -8.91
N LEU A 195 -25.34 -14.40 -8.02
CA LEU A 195 -24.12 -15.13 -8.40
C LEU A 195 -24.47 -16.50 -8.99
N VAL A 196 -23.91 -16.80 -10.15
CA VAL A 196 -23.95 -18.12 -10.79
C VAL A 196 -22.51 -18.59 -11.01
N GLU A 197 -22.09 -19.53 -10.18
CA GLU A 197 -20.74 -20.08 -10.24
C GLU A 197 -20.64 -21.16 -11.30
N VAL A 198 -19.56 -21.14 -12.11
CA VAL A 198 -19.29 -22.14 -13.14
C VAL A 198 -17.92 -22.79 -12.98
N GLY A 199 -17.77 -23.99 -13.50
CA GLY A 199 -16.53 -24.75 -13.44
C GLY A 199 -16.15 -25.21 -12.03
N THR A 200 -14.87 -25.37 -11.79
CA THR A 200 -14.26 -25.76 -10.52
C THR A 200 -13.15 -24.78 -10.16
N THR A 201 -12.50 -24.95 -9.00
CA THR A 201 -11.43 -24.08 -8.52
C THR A 201 -10.29 -23.91 -9.54
N ASN A 202 -9.88 -25.00 -10.21
CA ASN A 202 -8.72 -25.02 -11.11
C ASN A 202 -9.08 -25.20 -12.59
N ARG A 203 -10.33 -25.51 -12.91
CA ARG A 203 -10.75 -25.71 -14.31
C ARG A 203 -12.13 -25.15 -14.58
N THR A 204 -12.18 -24.27 -15.55
CA THR A 204 -13.45 -23.74 -16.09
C THR A 204 -13.34 -23.70 -17.61
N ARG A 205 -14.36 -24.16 -18.28
CA ARG A 205 -14.42 -24.24 -19.76
C ARG A 205 -15.52 -23.35 -20.28
N ILE A 206 -15.41 -22.96 -21.55
CA ILE A 206 -16.44 -22.18 -22.24
C ILE A 206 -17.82 -22.85 -22.17
N ALA A 207 -17.87 -24.19 -22.23
CA ALA A 207 -19.11 -24.95 -22.11
C ALA A 207 -19.79 -24.81 -20.73
N ASP A 208 -19.04 -24.50 -19.67
CA ASP A 208 -19.62 -24.28 -18.35
C ASP A 208 -20.38 -22.96 -18.31
N TYR A 209 -19.84 -21.91 -18.93
CA TYR A 209 -20.53 -20.63 -19.11
C TYR A 209 -21.75 -20.78 -20.02
N ALA A 210 -21.62 -21.48 -21.14
CA ALA A 210 -22.73 -21.69 -22.07
C ALA A 210 -23.91 -22.37 -21.37
N ARG A 211 -23.68 -23.49 -20.64
CA ARG A 211 -24.71 -24.18 -19.87
C ARG A 211 -25.40 -23.30 -18.84
N ALA A 212 -24.61 -22.44 -18.15
CA ALA A 212 -25.18 -21.55 -17.15
C ALA A 212 -26.05 -20.46 -17.78
N LEU A 213 -25.66 -19.92 -18.95
CA LEU A 213 -26.46 -18.96 -19.72
C LEU A 213 -27.74 -19.60 -20.25
N ASP A 214 -27.65 -20.82 -20.80
CA ASP A 214 -28.79 -21.54 -21.35
C ASP A 214 -29.81 -21.98 -20.25
N ALA A 215 -29.35 -22.12 -19.00
CA ALA A 215 -30.17 -22.42 -17.84
C ALA A 215 -30.90 -21.21 -17.23
N LEU A 216 -30.61 -20.01 -17.70
CA LEU A 216 -31.31 -18.80 -17.23
C LEU A 216 -32.78 -18.84 -17.70
N PRO A 217 -33.74 -18.39 -16.85
CA PRO A 217 -35.13 -18.24 -17.27
C PRO A 217 -35.24 -17.37 -18.52
N GLN A 218 -36.21 -17.69 -19.37
CA GLN A 218 -36.47 -16.92 -20.57
C GLN A 218 -36.73 -15.42 -20.23
N GLY A 219 -36.03 -14.50 -20.87
CA GLY A 219 -36.10 -13.07 -20.60
C GLY A 219 -35.31 -12.60 -19.36
N ALA A 220 -34.66 -13.51 -18.64
CA ALA A 220 -33.78 -13.11 -17.52
C ALA A 220 -32.55 -12.37 -18.05
N ARG A 221 -32.15 -11.34 -17.31
CA ARG A 221 -30.88 -10.63 -17.58
C ARG A 221 -29.71 -11.49 -17.11
N GLY A 222 -28.66 -11.55 -17.92
CA GLY A 222 -27.40 -12.19 -17.56
C GLY A 222 -26.21 -11.33 -17.96
N LEU A 223 -25.09 -11.55 -17.31
CA LEU A 223 -23.79 -11.05 -17.74
C LEU A 223 -22.71 -12.09 -17.41
N ILE A 224 -21.61 -12.04 -18.15
CA ILE A 224 -20.40 -12.77 -17.80
C ILE A 224 -19.48 -11.81 -17.06
N LEU A 225 -19.02 -12.20 -15.88
CA LEU A 225 -17.98 -11.47 -15.14
C LEU A 225 -16.71 -12.31 -15.13
N ARG A 226 -15.67 -11.80 -15.77
CA ARG A 226 -14.29 -12.27 -15.66
C ARG A 226 -13.61 -11.49 -14.55
N VAL A 227 -12.95 -12.18 -13.60
CA VAL A 227 -12.17 -11.54 -12.55
C VAL A 227 -10.72 -12.00 -12.64
N HIS A 228 -9.81 -11.07 -12.79
CA HIS A 228 -8.40 -11.35 -12.85
C HIS A 228 -7.86 -11.72 -11.46
N ARG A 229 -7.12 -12.84 -11.38
CA ARG A 229 -6.48 -13.31 -10.14
C ARG A 229 -5.18 -12.54 -9.90
N SER A 230 -5.33 -11.33 -9.39
CA SER A 230 -4.23 -10.39 -9.28
C SER A 230 -3.27 -10.68 -8.11
N ASN A 231 -3.74 -11.36 -7.04
CA ASN A 231 -2.99 -11.55 -5.80
C ASN A 231 -2.55 -12.99 -5.52
N PHE A 232 -2.91 -13.95 -6.37
CA PHE A 232 -2.44 -15.33 -6.31
C PHE A 232 -2.37 -15.95 -7.69
N ALA A 233 -1.69 -17.09 -7.82
CA ALA A 233 -1.60 -17.84 -9.06
C ALA A 233 -2.06 -19.29 -8.83
N LEU A 234 -2.81 -19.85 -9.78
CA LEU A 234 -3.09 -21.27 -9.87
C LEU A 234 -2.03 -21.95 -10.72
N VAL A 235 -1.32 -22.92 -10.15
CA VAL A 235 -0.24 -23.64 -10.82
C VAL A 235 -0.59 -25.13 -10.91
N GLY A 236 -0.28 -25.78 -12.01
CA GLY A 236 -0.49 -27.20 -12.23
C GLY A 236 -1.57 -27.47 -13.30
N PHE A 237 -2.46 -28.42 -13.04
CA PHE A 237 -3.53 -28.79 -13.99
C PHE A 237 -4.68 -27.77 -13.97
N THR A 238 -4.45 -26.63 -14.62
CA THR A 238 -5.42 -25.54 -14.73
C THR A 238 -5.96 -25.41 -16.14
N GLU A 239 -7.19 -24.89 -16.28
CA GLU A 239 -7.82 -24.59 -17.56
C GLU A 239 -8.79 -23.42 -17.38
N GLU A 240 -8.71 -22.43 -18.21
CA GLU A 240 -9.63 -21.28 -18.21
C GLU A 240 -9.85 -20.79 -19.65
N PRO A 241 -11.06 -20.30 -19.97
CA PRO A 241 -11.32 -19.75 -21.30
C PRO A 241 -10.59 -18.42 -21.49
N GLU A 242 -10.13 -18.19 -22.71
CA GLU A 242 -9.58 -16.90 -23.12
C GLU A 242 -10.69 -15.83 -23.20
N VAL A 243 -10.31 -14.56 -23.05
CA VAL A 243 -11.26 -13.44 -23.14
C VAL A 243 -12.00 -13.43 -24.47
N ALA A 244 -11.32 -13.74 -25.58
CA ALA A 244 -11.90 -13.81 -26.93
C ALA A 244 -12.99 -14.91 -27.05
N GLU A 245 -12.81 -16.06 -26.39
CA GLU A 245 -13.81 -17.14 -26.37
C GLU A 245 -15.06 -16.70 -25.57
N LEU A 246 -14.85 -16.10 -24.38
CA LEU A 246 -15.93 -15.54 -23.58
C LEU A 246 -16.70 -14.43 -24.32
N SER A 247 -15.97 -13.56 -25.03
CA SER A 247 -16.56 -12.50 -25.85
C SER A 247 -17.43 -13.04 -26.99
N THR A 248 -16.98 -14.10 -27.62
CA THR A 248 -17.76 -14.77 -28.67
C THR A 248 -19.05 -15.33 -28.11
N LEU A 249 -18.99 -16.09 -27.01
CA LEU A 249 -20.15 -16.64 -26.33
C LEU A 249 -21.10 -15.51 -25.84
N ALA A 250 -20.56 -14.46 -25.24
CA ALA A 250 -21.35 -13.32 -24.75
C ALA A 250 -22.16 -12.66 -25.87
N ARG A 251 -21.55 -12.44 -27.03
CA ARG A 251 -22.22 -11.91 -28.23
C ARG A 251 -23.30 -12.84 -28.76
N GLU A 252 -23.03 -14.15 -28.86
CA GLU A 252 -24.00 -15.14 -29.30
C GLU A 252 -25.26 -15.20 -28.39
N ARG A 253 -25.07 -14.97 -27.09
CA ARG A 253 -26.15 -14.98 -26.09
C ARG A 253 -26.74 -13.59 -25.79
N GLY A 254 -26.23 -12.53 -26.41
CA GLY A 254 -26.71 -11.17 -26.22
C GLY A 254 -26.50 -10.63 -24.79
N VAL A 255 -25.46 -11.09 -24.10
CA VAL A 255 -25.14 -10.67 -22.72
C VAL A 255 -23.81 -9.92 -22.71
N PRO A 256 -23.60 -8.91 -21.81
CA PRO A 256 -22.32 -8.21 -21.73
C PRO A 256 -21.24 -9.08 -21.05
N LEU A 257 -19.99 -8.93 -21.53
CA LEU A 257 -18.77 -9.44 -20.90
C LEU A 257 -18.09 -8.31 -20.14
N LEU A 258 -18.06 -8.39 -18.80
CA LEU A 258 -17.35 -7.50 -17.91
C LEU A 258 -16.04 -8.16 -17.48
N HIS A 259 -14.93 -7.41 -17.51
CA HIS A 259 -13.63 -7.87 -17.04
C HIS A 259 -13.15 -6.99 -15.88
N ASP A 260 -13.26 -7.49 -14.64
CA ASP A 260 -12.61 -6.88 -13.48
C ASP A 260 -11.13 -7.27 -13.49
N LEU A 261 -10.34 -6.44 -14.12
CA LEU A 261 -8.91 -6.64 -14.27
C LEU A 261 -8.12 -6.20 -13.03
N GLY A 262 -8.60 -5.16 -12.36
CA GLY A 262 -8.03 -4.66 -11.11
C GLY A 262 -6.62 -4.07 -11.21
N SER A 263 -5.69 -4.72 -11.91
CA SER A 263 -4.25 -4.34 -11.96
C SER A 263 -3.97 -2.98 -12.61
N GLY A 264 -4.74 -2.62 -13.63
CA GLY A 264 -4.64 -1.30 -14.26
C GLY A 264 -3.43 -1.08 -15.17
N ALA A 265 -2.79 -2.16 -15.62
CA ALA A 265 -1.64 -2.05 -16.52
C ALA A 265 -2.03 -1.41 -17.85
N LEU A 266 -1.40 -0.30 -18.20
CA LEU A 266 -1.38 0.23 -19.56
C LEU A 266 -0.12 -0.24 -20.29
N ARG A 267 1.00 -0.23 -19.61
CA ARG A 267 2.30 -0.73 -20.05
C ARG A 267 3.04 -1.32 -18.85
N LEU A 268 3.80 -2.38 -19.07
CA LEU A 268 4.71 -2.94 -18.05
C LEU A 268 6.15 -2.61 -18.42
N PRO A 269 7.01 -2.35 -17.42
CA PRO A 269 8.44 -2.28 -17.63
C PRO A 269 9.01 -3.58 -18.22
N PRO A 270 10.10 -3.51 -18.99
CA PRO A 270 10.79 -4.70 -19.48
C PRO A 270 11.20 -5.63 -18.34
N GLY A 271 11.11 -6.94 -18.56
CA GLY A 271 11.53 -7.97 -17.60
C GLY A 271 10.43 -8.45 -16.64
N LEU A 272 9.28 -7.81 -16.62
CA LEU A 272 8.11 -8.37 -15.95
C LEU A 272 7.39 -9.38 -16.83
N PRO A 273 6.74 -10.43 -16.25
CA PRO A 273 5.89 -11.35 -16.99
C PRO A 273 4.79 -10.60 -17.73
N GLU A 274 4.31 -11.21 -18.81
CA GLU A 274 3.16 -10.67 -19.54
C GLU A 274 1.93 -10.63 -18.63
N GLU A 275 1.33 -9.46 -18.51
CA GLU A 275 0.11 -9.20 -17.73
C GLU A 275 -0.99 -8.77 -18.69
N MET A 276 -2.23 -9.18 -18.40
CA MET A 276 -3.38 -8.70 -19.15
C MET A 276 -3.53 -7.19 -18.98
N THR A 277 -3.51 -6.45 -20.06
CA THR A 277 -3.79 -5.01 -20.05
C THR A 277 -5.24 -4.71 -20.40
N ALA A 278 -5.76 -3.58 -19.94
CA ALA A 278 -7.13 -3.18 -20.27
C ALA A 278 -7.33 -3.00 -21.78
N ALA A 279 -6.35 -2.43 -22.47
CA ALA A 279 -6.37 -2.29 -23.93
C ALA A 279 -6.40 -3.64 -24.66
N ARG A 280 -5.67 -4.65 -24.16
CA ARG A 280 -5.72 -6.01 -24.73
C ARG A 280 -7.09 -6.64 -24.48
N SER A 281 -7.61 -6.57 -23.27
CA SER A 281 -8.93 -7.10 -22.91
C SER A 281 -10.05 -6.50 -23.77
N LEU A 282 -10.01 -5.18 -24.01
CA LEU A 282 -10.97 -4.51 -24.92
C LEU A 282 -10.83 -5.02 -26.37
N ARG A 283 -9.59 -5.16 -26.89
CA ARG A 283 -9.37 -5.69 -28.24
C ARG A 283 -9.80 -7.15 -28.39
N GLU A 284 -9.69 -7.95 -27.33
CA GLU A 284 -10.17 -9.34 -27.29
C GLU A 284 -11.69 -9.43 -27.13
N GLY A 285 -12.36 -8.28 -26.93
CA GLY A 285 -13.81 -8.13 -27.02
C GLY A 285 -14.54 -8.06 -25.68
N SER A 286 -13.87 -7.74 -24.57
CA SER A 286 -14.57 -7.34 -23.36
C SER A 286 -15.41 -6.09 -23.63
N ASP A 287 -16.69 -6.10 -23.23
CA ASP A 287 -17.59 -4.97 -23.38
C ASP A 287 -17.30 -3.85 -22.38
N LEU A 288 -16.85 -4.20 -21.18
CA LEU A 288 -16.47 -3.26 -20.12
C LEU A 288 -15.30 -3.83 -19.32
N VAL A 289 -14.26 -3.04 -19.14
CA VAL A 289 -13.07 -3.36 -18.33
C VAL A 289 -13.01 -2.44 -17.13
N LEU A 290 -12.68 -2.97 -15.95
CA LEU A 290 -12.58 -2.26 -14.69
C LEU A 290 -11.16 -2.34 -14.18
N ILE A 291 -10.55 -1.18 -13.84
CA ILE A 291 -9.16 -1.10 -13.38
C ILE A 291 -9.00 -0.18 -12.18
N SER A 292 -7.91 -0.37 -11.42
CA SER A 292 -7.48 0.48 -10.33
C SER A 292 -6.42 1.48 -10.78
N GLY A 293 -6.56 2.75 -10.39
CA GLY A 293 -5.59 3.80 -10.75
C GLY A 293 -4.29 3.73 -9.95
N ASP A 294 -4.32 3.21 -8.74
CA ASP A 294 -3.21 3.21 -7.77
C ASP A 294 -2.35 1.94 -7.77
N LYS A 295 -2.57 1.06 -8.76
CA LYS A 295 -1.76 -0.14 -8.96
C LYS A 295 -0.76 0.06 -10.11
N LEU A 296 -0.79 -0.82 -11.13
CA LEU A 296 0.17 -0.79 -12.25
C LEU A 296 0.05 0.48 -13.12
N LEU A 297 -1.06 1.20 -13.08
CA LEU A 297 -1.15 2.52 -13.72
C LEU A 297 -0.24 3.55 -13.05
N GLY A 298 0.05 3.42 -11.74
CA GLY A 298 0.96 4.31 -11.02
C GLY A 298 0.37 5.69 -10.72
N GLY A 299 -0.96 5.80 -10.70
CA GLY A 299 -1.72 7.02 -10.42
C GLY A 299 -2.39 7.03 -9.04
N PRO A 300 -3.40 7.89 -8.85
CA PRO A 300 -4.17 7.95 -7.61
C PRO A 300 -5.10 6.74 -7.47
N GLN A 301 -5.56 6.48 -6.23
CA GLN A 301 -6.68 5.56 -6.03
C GLN A 301 -7.88 6.04 -6.84
N ALA A 302 -8.29 5.22 -7.80
CA ALA A 302 -9.44 5.43 -8.66
C ALA A 302 -10.00 4.10 -9.11
N GLY A 303 -11.29 4.02 -9.34
CA GLY A 303 -11.93 2.97 -10.12
C GLY A 303 -12.23 3.51 -11.52
N ILE A 304 -11.74 2.85 -12.54
CA ILE A 304 -11.87 3.30 -13.93
C ILE A 304 -12.66 2.25 -14.71
N LEU A 305 -13.75 2.69 -15.30
CA LEU A 305 -14.59 1.90 -16.21
C LEU A 305 -14.21 2.29 -17.65
N LEU A 306 -13.90 1.33 -18.50
CA LEU A 306 -13.46 1.50 -19.88
C LEU A 306 -14.24 0.55 -20.78
N GLY A 307 -14.82 1.02 -21.88
CA GLY A 307 -15.48 0.09 -22.81
C GLY A 307 -16.52 0.76 -23.70
N ARG A 308 -17.54 -0.02 -24.02
CA ARG A 308 -18.65 0.39 -24.90
C ARG A 308 -19.39 1.59 -24.29
N ARG A 309 -19.68 2.56 -25.15
CA ARG A 309 -20.33 3.81 -24.76
C ARG A 309 -21.69 3.60 -24.10
N ASP A 310 -22.52 2.73 -24.64
CA ASP A 310 -23.85 2.45 -24.11
C ASP A 310 -23.81 1.90 -22.68
N LEU A 311 -22.83 1.04 -22.36
CA LEU A 311 -22.68 0.46 -21.03
C LEU A 311 -22.09 1.47 -20.04
N VAL A 312 -21.08 2.23 -20.47
CA VAL A 312 -20.47 3.28 -19.64
C VAL A 312 -21.50 4.37 -19.30
N GLU A 313 -22.31 4.80 -20.26
CA GLU A 313 -23.37 5.80 -20.01
C GLU A 313 -24.44 5.28 -19.03
N ARG A 314 -24.81 4.01 -19.10
CA ARG A 314 -25.70 3.39 -18.08
C ARG A 314 -25.07 3.46 -16.69
N CYS A 315 -23.78 3.22 -16.56
CA CYS A 315 -23.07 3.37 -15.29
C CYS A 315 -23.04 4.82 -14.81
N LYS A 316 -22.77 5.78 -15.70
CA LYS A 316 -22.72 7.22 -15.37
C LYS A 316 -24.02 7.76 -14.78
N VAL A 317 -25.18 7.33 -15.34
CA VAL A 317 -26.50 7.80 -14.89
C VAL A 317 -27.07 7.03 -13.69
N HIS A 318 -26.47 5.91 -13.31
CA HIS A 318 -26.90 5.11 -12.18
C HIS A 318 -26.71 5.87 -10.84
N PRO A 319 -27.67 5.80 -9.88
CA PRO A 319 -27.57 6.53 -8.61
C PRO A 319 -26.28 6.26 -7.81
N LEU A 320 -25.73 5.05 -7.86
CA LEU A 320 -24.44 4.71 -7.22
C LEU A 320 -23.26 5.52 -7.80
N SER A 321 -23.32 5.94 -9.07
CA SER A 321 -22.27 6.79 -9.65
C SER A 321 -22.13 8.12 -8.89
N ARG A 322 -23.23 8.65 -8.34
CA ARG A 322 -23.17 9.83 -7.49
C ARG A 322 -22.59 9.53 -6.10
N ALA A 323 -22.89 8.39 -5.51
CA ALA A 323 -22.35 7.98 -4.22
C ALA A 323 -20.83 7.68 -4.30
N LEU A 324 -20.39 7.12 -5.42
CA LEU A 324 -19.02 6.70 -5.70
C LEU A 324 -18.19 7.74 -6.48
N ARG A 325 -18.69 8.96 -6.64
CA ARG A 325 -18.07 9.95 -7.52
C ARG A 325 -16.69 10.36 -7.06
N ALA A 326 -15.76 10.46 -8.00
CA ALA A 326 -14.44 11.00 -7.80
C ALA A 326 -14.50 12.49 -7.39
N ASP A 327 -13.64 12.91 -6.47
CA ASP A 327 -13.45 14.32 -6.13
C ASP A 327 -12.48 15.02 -7.11
N ARG A 328 -12.31 16.35 -6.94
CA ARG A 328 -11.46 17.15 -7.84
C ARG A 328 -9.98 16.81 -7.71
N MET A 329 -9.52 16.39 -6.53
CA MET A 329 -8.10 16.07 -6.30
C MET A 329 -7.74 14.75 -6.99
N LEU A 330 -8.62 13.74 -6.88
CA LEU A 330 -8.49 12.49 -7.61
C LEU A 330 -8.47 12.73 -9.13
N ILE A 331 -9.40 13.52 -9.67
CA ILE A 331 -9.46 13.81 -11.12
C ILE A 331 -8.18 14.53 -11.57
N ALA A 332 -7.69 15.53 -10.83
CA ALA A 332 -6.48 16.27 -11.16
C ALA A 332 -5.22 15.37 -11.12
N ALA A 333 -5.12 14.50 -10.10
CA ALA A 333 -4.01 13.55 -9.99
C ALA A 333 -4.04 12.51 -11.13
N LEU A 334 -5.23 12.00 -11.47
CA LEU A 334 -5.41 11.06 -12.58
C LEU A 334 -5.09 11.72 -13.91
N GLU A 335 -5.57 12.94 -14.16
CA GLU A 335 -5.24 13.71 -15.35
C GLU A 335 -3.72 13.88 -15.50
N GLY A 336 -3.02 14.34 -14.44
CA GLY A 336 -1.56 14.49 -14.45
C GLY A 336 -0.82 13.17 -14.75
N THR A 337 -1.29 12.07 -14.16
CA THR A 337 -0.73 10.73 -14.43
C THR A 337 -0.92 10.32 -15.90
N LEU A 338 -2.14 10.48 -16.45
CA LEU A 338 -2.44 10.11 -17.84
C LEU A 338 -1.70 10.97 -18.85
N GLN A 339 -1.44 12.25 -18.53
CA GLN A 339 -0.63 13.13 -19.38
C GLN A 339 0.82 12.62 -19.52
N LEU A 340 1.42 12.08 -18.47
CA LEU A 340 2.76 11.48 -18.54
C LEU A 340 2.77 10.26 -19.49
N TYR A 341 1.75 9.41 -19.44
CA TYR A 341 1.60 8.32 -20.42
C TYR A 341 1.48 8.84 -21.85
N ARG A 342 0.64 9.84 -22.07
CA ARG A 342 0.42 10.45 -23.40
C ARG A 342 1.70 11.08 -23.96
N GLN A 343 2.53 11.66 -23.10
CA GLN A 343 3.83 12.26 -23.45
C GLN A 343 4.94 11.22 -23.64
N GLY A 344 4.69 9.92 -23.43
CA GLY A 344 5.72 8.87 -23.50
C GLY A 344 6.64 8.83 -22.28
N ARG A 345 6.31 9.52 -21.19
CA ARG A 345 7.10 9.68 -19.96
C ARG A 345 6.61 8.76 -18.83
N ALA A 346 5.96 7.66 -19.16
CA ALA A 346 5.45 6.73 -18.14
C ALA A 346 6.54 6.17 -17.22
N ASP A 347 7.78 6.05 -17.71
CA ASP A 347 8.92 5.56 -16.93
C ASP A 347 9.32 6.50 -15.77
N GLU A 348 8.86 7.75 -15.78
CA GLU A 348 9.08 8.72 -14.72
C GLU A 348 8.08 8.55 -13.55
N LEU A 349 6.97 7.83 -13.76
CA LEU A 349 6.05 7.50 -12.68
C LEU A 349 6.76 6.68 -11.60
N PRO A 350 6.68 7.05 -10.31
CA PRO A 350 7.47 6.42 -9.25
C PRO A 350 7.33 4.89 -9.19
N ALA A 351 6.12 4.37 -9.38
CA ALA A 351 5.88 2.92 -9.39
C ALA A 351 6.51 2.27 -10.64
N GLN A 352 6.40 2.88 -11.82
CA GLN A 352 6.99 2.37 -13.06
C GLN A 352 8.52 2.41 -13.00
N ALA A 353 9.09 3.51 -12.51
CA ALA A 353 10.53 3.67 -12.29
C ALA A 353 11.08 2.61 -11.31
N ALA A 354 10.36 2.36 -10.21
CA ALA A 354 10.78 1.36 -9.23
C ALA A 354 10.70 -0.07 -9.79
N MET A 355 9.65 -0.41 -10.53
CA MET A 355 9.51 -1.73 -11.18
C MET A 355 10.58 -1.95 -12.26
N GLY A 356 10.85 -0.94 -13.08
CA GLY A 356 11.81 -1.00 -14.19
C GLY A 356 13.28 -0.75 -13.80
N ALA A 357 13.57 -0.50 -12.52
CA ALA A 357 14.93 -0.18 -12.09
C ALA A 357 15.91 -1.34 -12.34
N ALA A 358 16.99 -1.07 -13.07
CA ALA A 358 18.02 -2.05 -13.36
C ALA A 358 18.80 -2.45 -12.09
N PRO A 359 19.16 -3.74 -11.91
CA PRO A 359 19.90 -4.21 -10.74
C PRO A 359 21.21 -3.45 -10.48
N GLN A 360 21.91 -3.05 -11.55
CA GLN A 360 23.15 -2.26 -11.45
C GLN A 360 22.91 -0.87 -10.84
N ALA A 361 21.84 -0.18 -11.24
CA ALA A 361 21.46 1.12 -10.69
C ALA A 361 21.05 0.99 -9.21
N LEU A 362 20.35 -0.08 -8.85
CA LEU A 362 19.99 -0.37 -7.46
C LEU A 362 21.23 -0.66 -6.60
N ASN A 363 22.20 -1.39 -7.13
CA ASN A 363 23.47 -1.65 -6.44
C ASN A 363 24.25 -0.35 -6.19
N GLN A 364 24.30 0.55 -7.17
CA GLN A 364 24.93 1.86 -7.02
C GLN A 364 24.24 2.70 -5.93
N ARG A 365 22.91 2.71 -5.88
CA ARG A 365 22.16 3.37 -4.79
C ARG A 365 22.42 2.75 -3.43
N ALA A 366 22.45 1.41 -3.34
CA ALA A 366 22.77 0.70 -2.11
C ALA A 366 24.18 1.05 -1.61
N THR A 367 25.17 1.05 -2.50
CA THR A 367 26.54 1.46 -2.19
C THR A 367 26.59 2.91 -1.68
N ARG A 368 25.87 3.83 -2.33
CA ARG A 368 25.80 5.23 -1.89
C ARG A 368 25.19 5.36 -0.50
N LEU A 369 24.09 4.65 -0.22
CA LEU A 369 23.49 4.65 1.12
C LEU A 369 24.44 4.06 2.16
N ALA A 370 25.11 2.95 1.84
CA ALA A 370 26.07 2.31 2.74
C ALA A 370 27.26 3.24 3.08
N LEU A 371 27.76 4.02 2.12
CA LEU A 371 28.81 5.03 2.35
C LEU A 371 28.30 6.10 3.33
N LEU A 372 27.12 6.67 3.12
CA LEU A 372 26.53 7.67 4.02
C LEU A 372 26.35 7.15 5.45
N LEU A 373 25.94 5.89 5.60
CA LEU A 373 25.79 5.24 6.90
C LEU A 373 27.14 4.94 7.56
N GLY A 374 28.13 4.49 6.78
CA GLY A 374 29.50 4.25 7.27
C GLY A 374 30.17 5.54 7.78
N GLU A 375 30.03 6.64 7.05
CA GLU A 375 30.49 7.98 7.49
C GLU A 375 29.84 8.43 8.80
N ALA A 376 28.59 7.99 9.05
CA ALA A 376 27.86 8.27 10.28
C ALA A 376 28.13 7.22 11.40
N GLY A 377 29.04 6.27 11.20
CA GLY A 377 29.40 5.25 12.18
C GLY A 377 28.39 4.12 12.33
N VAL A 378 27.48 3.93 11.37
CA VAL A 378 26.51 2.81 11.38
C VAL A 378 27.13 1.62 10.63
N PRO A 379 27.35 0.46 11.29
CA PRO A 379 27.87 -0.73 10.62
C PRO A 379 26.81 -1.27 9.65
N CYS A 380 27.21 -1.44 8.39
CA CYS A 380 26.30 -1.95 7.37
C CYS A 380 27.06 -2.63 6.22
N THR A 381 26.35 -3.45 5.46
CA THR A 381 26.88 -4.11 4.25
C THR A 381 25.87 -4.04 3.12
N VAL A 382 26.33 -3.89 1.89
CA VAL A 382 25.49 -4.04 0.70
C VAL A 382 25.20 -5.52 0.49
N VAL A 383 23.95 -5.87 0.24
CA VAL A 383 23.49 -7.24 0.03
C VAL A 383 22.58 -7.32 -1.20
N GLU A 384 22.50 -8.50 -1.80
CA GLU A 384 21.47 -8.78 -2.79
C GLU A 384 20.10 -8.77 -2.11
N SER A 385 19.13 -8.18 -2.79
CA SER A 385 17.75 -8.11 -2.35
C SER A 385 16.82 -8.47 -3.50
N GLU A 386 15.65 -8.97 -3.15
CA GLU A 386 14.63 -9.35 -4.08
C GLU A 386 13.34 -8.61 -3.75
N GLY A 387 13.04 -7.58 -4.55
CA GLY A 387 11.81 -6.84 -4.42
C GLY A 387 10.63 -7.56 -5.08
N ARG A 388 9.43 -7.02 -4.86
CA ARG A 388 8.17 -7.51 -5.45
C ARG A 388 7.36 -6.35 -5.98
N VAL A 389 6.48 -6.66 -6.95
CA VAL A 389 5.51 -5.67 -7.43
C VAL A 389 4.50 -5.34 -6.32
N GLY A 390 3.90 -6.32 -5.67
CA GLY A 390 2.93 -6.11 -4.60
C GLY A 390 1.56 -5.65 -5.08
N GLY A 391 0.71 -5.26 -4.13
CA GLY A 391 -0.61 -4.68 -4.42
C GLY A 391 -1.60 -5.60 -5.15
N GLY A 392 -1.35 -6.92 -5.15
CA GLY A 392 -2.16 -7.87 -5.89
C GLY A 392 -1.98 -7.71 -7.41
N SER A 393 -0.74 -7.55 -7.88
CA SER A 393 -0.38 -7.51 -9.29
C SER A 393 0.86 -8.35 -9.52
N VAL A 394 0.85 -9.16 -10.57
CA VAL A 394 1.98 -10.02 -10.99
C VAL A 394 2.57 -10.85 -9.82
N PRO A 395 1.78 -11.70 -9.15
CA PRO A 395 2.11 -12.24 -7.81
C PRO A 395 3.38 -13.12 -7.77
N LEU A 396 3.75 -13.73 -8.88
CA LEU A 396 4.96 -14.57 -8.98
C LEU A 396 6.21 -13.80 -9.38
N SER A 397 6.10 -12.49 -9.65
CA SER A 397 7.24 -11.70 -10.10
C SER A 397 8.22 -11.44 -8.97
N ARG A 398 9.48 -11.70 -9.27
CA ARG A 398 10.62 -11.38 -8.43
C ARG A 398 11.47 -10.32 -9.13
N LEU A 399 11.80 -9.27 -8.42
CA LEU A 399 12.54 -8.13 -8.94
C LEU A 399 13.95 -8.13 -8.34
N PRO A 400 14.97 -8.65 -9.08
CA PRO A 400 16.34 -8.66 -8.58
C PRO A 400 16.84 -7.24 -8.28
N GLY A 401 17.51 -7.05 -7.15
CA GLY A 401 17.98 -5.74 -6.71
C GLY A 401 19.05 -5.81 -5.63
N ALA A 402 19.17 -4.72 -4.89
CA ALA A 402 20.15 -4.59 -3.80
C ALA A 402 19.51 -3.91 -2.59
N GLY A 403 20.09 -4.18 -1.43
CA GLY A 403 19.74 -3.55 -0.17
C GLY A 403 20.97 -3.27 0.68
N VAL A 404 20.72 -2.59 1.80
CA VAL A 404 21.73 -2.35 2.84
C VAL A 404 21.31 -3.09 4.10
N ALA A 405 22.12 -4.05 4.54
CA ALA A 405 21.89 -4.83 5.76
C ALA A 405 22.62 -4.20 6.95
N ILE A 406 21.93 -4.01 8.04
CA ILE A 406 22.43 -3.48 9.31
C ILE A 406 22.32 -4.61 10.35
N PRO A 407 23.37 -4.91 11.15
CA PRO A 407 23.36 -6.00 12.13
C PRO A 407 22.54 -5.62 13.38
N ALA A 408 21.25 -5.38 13.20
CA ALA A 408 20.33 -5.02 14.26
C ALA A 408 18.92 -5.56 13.96
N GLY A 409 18.27 -6.13 14.97
CA GLY A 409 16.98 -6.82 14.88
C GLY A 409 15.78 -5.92 15.14
N GLU A 410 14.69 -6.52 15.66
CA GLU A 410 13.39 -5.89 15.84
C GLU A 410 13.39 -4.59 16.68
N PRO A 411 14.18 -4.43 17.75
CA PRO A 411 14.21 -3.16 18.47
C PRO A 411 14.64 -1.98 17.59
N PHE A 412 15.62 -2.20 16.72
CA PHE A 412 16.09 -1.19 15.78
C PHE A 412 15.05 -0.95 14.67
N LEU A 413 14.44 -2.00 14.14
CA LEU A 413 13.35 -1.89 13.16
C LEU A 413 12.18 -1.08 13.72
N SER A 414 11.82 -1.28 14.99
CA SER A 414 10.81 -0.46 15.69
C SER A 414 11.25 1.00 15.82
N ALA A 415 12.52 1.26 16.15
CA ALA A 415 13.05 2.62 16.22
C ALA A 415 13.00 3.34 14.87
N LEU A 416 13.26 2.64 13.76
CA LEU A 416 13.13 3.17 12.40
C LEU A 416 11.69 3.59 12.08
N ARG A 417 10.70 2.76 12.41
CA ARG A 417 9.27 3.08 12.21
C ARG A 417 8.80 4.28 13.02
N GLN A 418 9.44 4.56 14.16
CA GLN A 418 9.15 5.69 15.05
C GLN A 418 10.02 6.93 14.77
N GLY A 419 10.92 6.85 13.79
CA GLY A 419 11.82 7.93 13.39
C GLY A 419 11.12 9.07 12.64
N GLN A 420 11.88 10.13 12.30
CA GLN A 420 11.42 11.25 11.49
C GLN A 420 12.42 11.56 10.37
N PRO A 421 12.07 11.20 9.10
CA PRO A 421 10.87 10.49 8.69
C PRO A 421 10.89 9.01 9.13
N PRO A 422 9.71 8.37 9.31
CA PRO A 422 9.64 6.94 9.54
C PRO A 422 10.22 6.17 8.35
N VAL A 423 10.96 5.10 8.63
CA VAL A 423 11.49 4.17 7.61
C VAL A 423 10.87 2.80 7.85
N VAL A 424 10.26 2.22 6.83
CA VAL A 424 9.72 0.86 6.87
C VAL A 424 10.68 -0.05 6.10
N ALA A 425 11.30 -0.98 6.82
CA ALA A 425 12.29 -1.92 6.32
C ALA A 425 11.90 -3.36 6.68
N ILE A 426 12.67 -4.35 6.26
CA ILE A 426 12.40 -5.77 6.52
C ILE A 426 13.44 -6.38 7.46
N LEU A 427 13.02 -7.38 8.22
CA LEU A 427 13.92 -8.23 9.02
C LEU A 427 14.25 -9.49 8.22
N ARG A 428 15.54 -9.78 8.05
CA ARG A 428 16.04 -11.01 7.41
C ARG A 428 17.26 -11.51 8.15
N ASP A 429 17.25 -12.75 8.59
CA ASP A 429 18.37 -13.39 9.30
C ASP A 429 18.91 -12.52 10.46
N GLU A 430 18.01 -12.07 11.34
CA GLU A 430 18.31 -11.20 12.50
C GLU A 430 18.95 -9.85 12.12
N ARG A 431 18.88 -9.43 10.87
CA ARG A 431 19.40 -8.16 10.37
C ARG A 431 18.28 -7.32 9.77
N THR A 432 18.32 -6.02 10.02
CA THR A 432 17.45 -5.08 9.31
C THR A 432 18.01 -4.83 7.91
N VAL A 433 17.20 -5.08 6.90
CA VAL A 433 17.55 -4.85 5.50
C VAL A 433 16.71 -3.71 4.94
N LEU A 434 17.38 -2.68 4.42
CA LEU A 434 16.76 -1.61 3.65
C LEU A 434 16.89 -1.96 2.16
N ASP A 435 15.82 -2.44 1.56
CA ASP A 435 15.77 -2.60 0.09
C ASP A 435 15.70 -1.22 -0.58
N ILE A 436 16.54 -1.01 -1.59
CA ILE A 436 16.73 0.31 -2.22
C ILE A 436 15.70 0.60 -3.31
N ARG A 437 14.97 -0.38 -3.79
CA ARG A 437 14.11 -0.27 -4.96
C ARG A 437 13.13 0.89 -4.90
N CYS A 438 12.48 1.08 -3.76
CA CYS A 438 11.46 2.11 -3.58
C CYS A 438 12.01 3.44 -3.04
N LEU A 439 13.30 3.51 -2.72
CA LEU A 439 13.98 4.73 -2.29
C LEU A 439 14.55 5.48 -3.52
N ARG A 440 14.12 6.71 -3.73
CA ARG A 440 14.64 7.57 -4.79
C ARG A 440 16.01 8.13 -4.39
N ASP A 441 16.81 8.56 -5.36
CA ASP A 441 18.13 9.17 -5.09
C ASP A 441 18.05 10.38 -4.14
N THR A 442 16.99 11.18 -4.27
CA THR A 442 16.71 12.32 -3.38
C THR A 442 16.33 11.95 -1.96
N GLU A 443 15.96 10.69 -1.72
CA GLU A 443 15.55 10.17 -0.41
C GLU A 443 16.70 9.50 0.35
N LEU A 444 17.82 9.17 -0.33
CA LEU A 444 18.96 8.49 0.32
C LEU A 444 19.55 9.29 1.49
N PRO A 445 19.78 10.63 1.41
CA PRO A 445 20.25 11.40 2.56
C PRO A 445 19.27 11.40 3.74
N LEU A 446 17.96 11.44 3.45
CA LEU A 446 16.92 11.39 4.48
C LEU A 446 16.88 10.01 5.16
N ALA A 447 17.00 8.93 4.36
CA ALA A 447 17.09 7.57 4.88
C ALA A 447 18.33 7.40 5.76
N ALA A 448 19.50 7.86 5.31
CA ALA A 448 20.72 7.81 6.09
C ALA A 448 20.58 8.54 7.44
N SER A 449 20.03 9.75 7.44
CA SER A 449 19.78 10.51 8.67
C SER A 449 18.83 9.79 9.64
N ALA A 450 17.70 9.27 9.14
CA ALA A 450 16.73 8.54 9.97
C ALA A 450 17.33 7.24 10.56
N VAL A 451 18.07 6.49 9.75
CA VAL A 451 18.78 5.28 10.18
C VAL A 451 19.82 5.59 11.25
N THR A 452 20.63 6.63 11.07
CA THR A 452 21.64 7.04 12.05
C THR A 452 21.00 7.44 13.39
N GLN A 453 19.91 8.21 13.35
CA GLN A 453 19.19 8.58 14.58
C GLN A 453 18.62 7.36 15.31
N ALA A 454 18.02 6.42 14.56
CA ALA A 454 17.49 5.18 15.13
C ALA A 454 18.60 4.31 15.72
N TRP A 455 19.78 4.23 15.07
CA TRP A 455 20.95 3.50 15.53
C TRP A 455 21.45 4.03 16.89
N HIS A 456 21.66 5.33 17.01
CA HIS A 456 22.09 5.93 18.29
C HIS A 456 21.05 5.79 19.40
N LYS A 457 19.77 5.84 19.05
CA LYS A 457 18.68 5.61 20.03
C LYS A 457 18.69 4.17 20.54
N ALA A 458 18.88 3.18 19.67
CA ALA A 458 18.92 1.76 20.02
C ALA A 458 20.14 1.44 20.91
N LEU A 459 21.34 1.92 20.57
CA LEU A 459 22.55 1.76 21.39
C LEU A 459 22.42 2.41 22.78
N GLY A 460 21.79 3.58 22.87
CA GLY A 460 21.54 4.25 24.16
C GLY A 460 20.54 3.51 25.06
N GLN A 461 19.72 2.64 24.51
CA GLN A 461 18.82 1.75 25.28
C GLN A 461 19.54 0.46 25.74
N GLU A 462 20.43 -0.10 24.94
CA GLU A 462 21.24 -1.27 25.31
C GLU A 462 22.20 -0.96 26.47
N GLY A 463 22.87 0.19 26.47
CA GLY A 463 23.73 0.62 27.58
C GLY A 463 23.02 0.80 28.92
N ARG A 464 21.70 1.05 28.91
CA ARG A 464 20.87 1.11 30.13
C ARG A 464 20.43 -0.26 30.65
N VAL A 465 20.39 -1.28 29.79
CA VAL A 465 20.00 -2.65 30.16
C VAL A 465 21.21 -3.42 30.73
N GLU A 466 22.42 -3.16 30.23
CA GLU A 466 23.65 -3.79 30.76
C GLU A 466 24.03 -3.25 32.14
N ASP A 467 23.88 -1.96 32.40
CA ASP A 467 24.11 -1.39 33.75
C ASP A 467 23.13 -1.91 34.82
N GLY A 468 21.97 -2.45 34.42
CA GLY A 468 20.99 -3.08 35.30
C GLY A 468 21.26 -4.57 35.62
N ARG A 469 22.19 -5.24 34.92
CA ARG A 469 22.47 -6.68 35.10
C ARG A 469 23.76 -7.02 35.84
N SER A 470 24.54 -6.03 36.24
CA SER A 470 25.84 -6.28 36.93
C SER A 470 25.73 -6.49 38.46
N GLY A 471 24.60 -7.01 38.95
CA GLY A 471 24.35 -7.22 40.36
C GLY A 471 23.94 -8.63 40.82
N ALA A 472 24.18 -9.69 40.05
CA ALA A 472 23.93 -11.06 40.53
C ALA A 472 25.18 -11.96 40.32
N LYS A 473 26.01 -12.01 41.36
CA LYS A 473 27.02 -13.09 41.48
C LYS A 473 26.28 -14.40 41.76
N LEU A 474 26.39 -15.35 40.85
CA LEU A 474 26.14 -16.75 41.15
C LEU A 474 27.48 -17.50 41.07
N GLY A 475 27.88 -17.99 42.21
CA GLY A 475 28.96 -18.95 42.36
C GLY A 475 28.49 -20.37 42.07
N GLY A 476 29.39 -21.15 41.51
CA GLY A 476 29.45 -22.54 41.88
C GLY A 476 29.20 -23.59 40.77
N SER A 477 30.29 -24.24 40.47
CA SER A 477 30.52 -25.66 40.18
C SER A 477 30.27 -26.16 38.74
N GLY A 478 31.42 -26.56 38.16
CA GLY A 478 31.53 -27.23 36.89
C GLY A 478 31.01 -28.67 36.89
N GLN A 479 30.71 -29.13 35.73
CA GLN A 479 30.89 -30.52 35.30
C GLN A 479 31.01 -30.54 33.78
N GLU A 480 32.17 -30.99 33.31
CA GLU A 480 32.46 -31.42 31.95
C GLU A 480 31.66 -32.70 31.62
N VAL A 481 31.15 -32.84 30.42
CA VAL A 481 30.85 -34.13 29.78
C VAL A 481 31.15 -34.02 28.27
N PRO A 482 31.69 -35.06 27.63
CA PRO A 482 32.56 -34.96 26.47
C PRO A 482 31.86 -35.09 25.11
N ALA A 483 32.65 -34.74 24.10
CA ALA A 483 32.33 -34.86 22.68
C ALA A 483 32.04 -36.31 22.25
N ALA A 484 31.06 -36.51 21.37
CA ALA A 484 30.91 -37.69 20.55
C ALA A 484 30.74 -37.29 19.07
N ASP A 485 31.71 -37.71 18.31
CA ASP A 485 31.74 -37.80 16.84
C ASP A 485 30.59 -38.65 16.31
N VAL A 486 29.89 -38.17 15.25
CA VAL A 486 29.33 -39.06 14.24
C VAL A 486 29.32 -38.34 12.87
N ALA A 487 30.06 -38.97 11.98
CA ALA A 487 30.16 -38.63 10.57
C ALA A 487 28.90 -38.98 9.76
N GLY A 488 28.61 -38.13 8.79
CA GLY A 488 28.22 -38.49 7.43
C GLY A 488 26.83 -39.05 7.17
N ARG A 489 26.07 -38.31 6.40
CA ARG A 489 25.45 -38.77 5.14
C ARG A 489 24.71 -37.61 4.46
N GLY A 490 25.11 -37.31 3.23
CA GLY A 490 24.44 -36.38 2.35
C GLY A 490 23.06 -36.87 1.93
N GLY A 491 22.13 -35.95 1.82
CA GLY A 491 20.84 -36.17 1.25
C GLY A 491 20.24 -34.81 0.85
N ALA A 492 20.32 -34.51 -0.44
CA ALA A 492 19.66 -33.36 -1.03
C ALA A 492 18.17 -33.48 -0.80
N ARG A 493 17.59 -32.60 0.00
CA ARG A 493 16.15 -32.39 0.06
C ARG A 493 15.79 -31.24 -0.90
N GLN A 494 15.08 -31.61 -1.95
CA GLN A 494 14.31 -30.67 -2.78
C GLN A 494 13.26 -30.00 -1.86
N GLY A 495 13.31 -28.68 -1.74
CA GLY A 495 12.34 -27.89 -1.00
C GLY A 495 10.98 -27.92 -1.72
N THR A 496 9.96 -28.37 -1.02
CA THR A 496 8.56 -28.18 -1.38
C THR A 496 8.16 -26.71 -1.18
N PRO A 497 7.24 -26.16 -1.97
CA PRO A 497 6.78 -24.77 -1.84
C PRO A 497 5.71 -24.65 -0.74
N GLU A 498 6.12 -24.72 0.51
CA GLU A 498 5.29 -24.45 1.68
C GLU A 498 6.00 -23.45 2.57
N ASP A 499 5.95 -22.16 2.22
CA ASP A 499 6.25 -21.06 3.14
C ASP A 499 5.75 -19.74 2.52
N TYR A 500 4.44 -19.68 2.18
CA TYR A 500 3.77 -18.43 1.93
C TYR A 500 2.87 -18.11 3.12
N ASP A 501 3.35 -17.28 4.04
CA ASP A 501 2.53 -16.69 5.10
C ASP A 501 2.03 -15.29 4.65
N PRO A 502 0.72 -15.11 4.38
CA PRO A 502 0.16 -13.82 4.01
C PRO A 502 0.20 -12.76 5.13
N GLN A 503 0.60 -13.13 6.36
CA GLN A 503 0.64 -12.23 7.51
C GLN A 503 1.98 -11.51 7.68
N THR A 504 2.99 -11.82 6.89
CA THR A 504 4.29 -11.12 6.91
C THR A 504 4.34 -9.83 6.07
N GLU A 505 3.22 -9.36 5.52
CA GLU A 505 3.08 -7.98 5.01
C GLU A 505 2.76 -7.00 6.17
N VAL A 506 3.58 -6.94 7.20
CA VAL A 506 3.58 -5.87 8.21
C VAL A 506 4.79 -5.00 8.04
#